data_128f24815793bc9f16886fa239941948
#
_entry.id   128f24815793bc9f16886fa239941948
#
_cell.length_a   1.000
_cell.length_b   1.000
_cell.length_c   1.000
_cell.angle_alpha   90.00
_cell.angle_beta   90.00
_cell.angle_gamma   90.00
#
_symmetry.space_group_name_H-M   'P 1'
#
loop_
_entity.id
_entity.type
_entity.pdbx_description
1 polymer ?
#
loop_
_entity_poly.entity_id
_entity_poly.type
_entity_poly.pdbx_seq_one_letter_code
_entity_poly.pdbx_strand_id
1 'polypeptide(L)'
;MDKMLERSGLGDKTYLSKGLLKEPTDMSAEAAKEEVEMAIFGVIDELLLKTGVQCEDIGMLITVFGGYNIMPSVSSVIVKRYNLRHDIRTYNVTGMGCTAGLVALGLVQNLLKVHDNSCALVVTSESTTANVYKGNDRSKLLANCIFRVGAVALLLSNKPSDVNTSKYELIHTVRSQTSDDDRSYNCIFMEEDVEGHRGVTINKDLLYAAMKTIRLNISTVAPLVLPLSEKFRYLVNLISTKSKVESYSPNFAKSIDHFFPHVGGKPVLDDLQNKLGFSDEQMEASRMTLYRIGNTSSSSIWYEVAYAEAKGRVKKGDALWQIAFGSGFKCNSVIWKAIRSVNRDEMNPWRDEIHEFPVDVSDIEVVPPDLFVASK
;
A
#
# COMPACT_ATOMS: atom_id res chain seq x y z
N MET A 1 -14.96 -14.95 -14.65
CA MET A 1 -13.86 -14.78 -13.67
C MET A 1 -12.51 -14.93 -14.36
N ASP A 2 -12.29 -15.98 -15.15
CA ASP A 2 -11.00 -16.26 -15.82
C ASP A 2 -10.44 -15.09 -16.63
N LYS A 3 -11.26 -14.49 -17.51
CA LYS A 3 -10.86 -13.28 -18.27
C LYS A 3 -10.50 -12.06 -17.39
N MET A 4 -11.02 -11.98 -16.16
CA MET A 4 -10.67 -10.91 -15.22
C MET A 4 -9.33 -11.22 -14.55
N LEU A 5 -9.07 -12.47 -14.24
CA LEU A 5 -7.79 -12.93 -13.69
C LEU A 5 -6.67 -12.80 -14.72
N GLU A 6 -6.88 -13.27 -15.96
CA GLU A 6 -5.91 -13.14 -17.06
C GLU A 6 -5.46 -11.68 -17.30
N ARG A 7 -6.36 -10.72 -17.06
CA ARG A 7 -6.12 -9.28 -17.28
C ARG A 7 -5.75 -8.49 -16.02
N SER A 8 -5.67 -9.16 -14.89
CA SER A 8 -5.41 -8.50 -13.58
C SER A 8 -3.98 -8.01 -13.42
N GLY A 9 -3.04 -8.62 -14.15
CA GLY A 9 -1.60 -8.44 -13.99
C GLY A 9 -1.00 -9.35 -12.92
N LEU A 10 -1.79 -10.27 -12.35
CA LEU A 10 -1.32 -11.25 -11.37
C LEU A 10 -0.76 -12.49 -12.05
N GLY A 11 0.33 -13.03 -11.53
CA GLY A 11 0.86 -14.32 -11.90
C GLY A 11 0.26 -15.47 -11.06
N ASP A 12 0.57 -16.70 -11.43
CA ASP A 12 0.00 -17.90 -10.84
C ASP A 12 0.50 -18.20 -9.42
N LYS A 13 1.62 -17.59 -9.01
CA LYS A 13 2.25 -17.83 -7.69
C LYS A 13 1.77 -16.85 -6.59
N THR A 14 0.62 -16.19 -6.76
CA THR A 14 0.07 -15.27 -5.73
C THR A 14 -0.61 -16.05 -4.60
N TYR A 15 -0.62 -15.48 -3.37
CA TYR A 15 -1.11 -16.17 -2.19
C TYR A 15 -2.60 -15.92 -1.92
N LEU A 16 -3.34 -17.00 -1.76
CA LEU A 16 -4.69 -17.01 -1.19
C LEU A 16 -4.68 -17.65 0.20
N SER A 17 -5.70 -17.37 1.01
CA SER A 17 -5.84 -17.99 2.31
C SER A 17 -6.09 -19.49 2.20
N LYS A 18 -5.64 -20.25 3.21
CA LYS A 18 -5.90 -21.69 3.29
C LYS A 18 -7.40 -22.00 3.30
N GLY A 19 -8.22 -21.14 3.92
CA GLY A 19 -9.68 -21.30 3.97
C GLY A 19 -10.31 -21.26 2.58
N LEU A 20 -9.85 -20.33 1.73
CA LEU A 20 -10.34 -20.18 0.35
C LEU A 20 -9.93 -21.33 -0.58
N LEU A 21 -8.88 -22.07 -0.22
CA LEU A 21 -8.36 -23.22 -1.00
C LEU A 21 -8.98 -24.57 -0.58
N LYS A 22 -9.80 -24.60 0.49
CA LYS A 22 -10.52 -25.81 0.91
C LYS A 22 -11.72 -26.10 0.03
N GLU A 23 -12.12 -27.38 -0.03
CA GLU A 23 -13.37 -27.83 -0.64
C GLU A 23 -14.22 -28.61 0.40
N PRO A 24 -15.38 -28.07 0.83
CA PRO A 24 -15.93 -26.74 0.48
C PRO A 24 -15.09 -25.60 1.06
N THR A 25 -15.13 -24.44 0.40
CA THR A 25 -14.42 -23.23 0.84
C THR A 25 -14.84 -22.84 2.26
N ASP A 26 -13.87 -22.67 3.14
CA ASP A 26 -14.07 -22.27 4.53
C ASP A 26 -13.94 -20.75 4.68
N MET A 27 -15.07 -20.08 4.83
CA MET A 27 -15.18 -18.61 5.01
C MET A 27 -15.67 -18.26 6.42
N SER A 28 -15.44 -19.16 7.39
CA SER A 28 -15.81 -18.94 8.79
C SER A 28 -15.00 -17.79 9.41
N ALA A 29 -15.53 -17.23 10.49
CA ALA A 29 -14.80 -16.23 11.29
C ALA A 29 -13.49 -16.80 11.85
N GLU A 30 -13.45 -18.10 12.16
CA GLU A 30 -12.26 -18.78 12.64
C GLU A 30 -11.20 -18.90 11.54
N ALA A 31 -11.57 -19.29 10.31
CA ALA A 31 -10.67 -19.33 9.16
C ALA A 31 -10.09 -17.94 8.84
N ALA A 32 -10.91 -16.89 8.93
CA ALA A 32 -10.46 -15.51 8.75
C ALA A 32 -9.48 -15.07 9.87
N LYS A 33 -9.73 -15.48 11.09
CA LYS A 33 -8.85 -15.22 12.22
C LYS A 33 -7.51 -15.95 12.07
N GLU A 34 -7.52 -17.23 11.74
CA GLU A 34 -6.31 -18.02 11.47
C GLU A 34 -5.46 -17.39 10.35
N GLU A 35 -6.09 -16.94 9.26
CA GLU A 35 -5.41 -16.24 8.17
C GLU A 35 -4.67 -15.01 8.68
N VAL A 36 -5.37 -14.14 9.42
CA VAL A 36 -4.80 -12.89 9.93
C VAL A 36 -3.71 -13.15 10.96
N GLU A 37 -3.95 -14.03 11.94
CA GLU A 37 -2.98 -14.36 12.98
C GLU A 37 -1.70 -14.95 12.38
N MET A 38 -1.81 -15.87 11.43
CA MET A 38 -0.66 -16.44 10.73
C MET A 38 0.16 -15.36 10.02
N ALA A 39 -0.50 -14.45 9.29
CA ALA A 39 0.17 -13.40 8.54
C ALA A 39 0.86 -12.38 9.46
N ILE A 40 0.14 -11.85 10.48
CA ILE A 40 0.70 -10.80 11.34
C ILE A 40 1.77 -11.33 12.31
N PHE A 41 1.61 -12.54 12.85
CA PHE A 41 2.61 -13.09 13.76
C PHE A 41 3.91 -13.41 13.01
N GLY A 42 3.82 -13.97 11.79
CA GLY A 42 5.00 -14.24 10.99
C GLY A 42 5.84 -12.98 10.73
N VAL A 43 5.22 -11.87 10.36
CA VAL A 43 5.96 -10.63 10.08
C VAL A 43 6.45 -9.92 11.34
N ILE A 44 5.77 -10.07 12.48
CA ILE A 44 6.24 -9.51 13.77
C ILE A 44 7.43 -10.32 14.26
N ASP A 45 7.35 -11.67 14.27
CA ASP A 45 8.43 -12.55 14.69
C ASP A 45 9.71 -12.29 13.88
N GLU A 46 9.57 -12.17 12.55
CA GLU A 46 10.67 -11.84 11.64
C GLU A 46 11.26 -10.45 11.92
N LEU A 47 10.42 -9.44 12.16
CA LEU A 47 10.85 -8.08 12.45
C LEU A 47 11.63 -8.01 13.77
N LEU A 48 11.14 -8.63 14.83
CA LEU A 48 11.81 -8.69 16.12
C LEU A 48 13.15 -9.43 16.04
N LEU A 49 13.20 -10.53 15.28
CA LEU A 49 14.44 -11.27 15.03
C LEU A 49 15.47 -10.41 14.28
N LYS A 50 15.07 -9.67 13.25
CA LYS A 50 15.95 -8.80 12.45
C LYS A 50 16.49 -7.62 13.22
N THR A 51 15.68 -7.05 14.11
CA THR A 51 16.00 -5.80 14.78
C THR A 51 16.59 -5.99 16.17
N GLY A 52 16.32 -7.13 16.80
CA GLY A 52 16.67 -7.39 18.20
C GLY A 52 15.89 -6.53 19.20
N VAL A 53 14.88 -5.77 18.75
CA VAL A 53 14.05 -4.93 19.63
C VAL A 53 13.24 -5.82 20.56
N GLN A 54 13.28 -5.51 21.86
CA GLN A 54 12.52 -6.25 22.84
C GLN A 54 11.07 -5.76 22.92
N CYS A 55 10.15 -6.65 23.26
CA CYS A 55 8.73 -6.33 23.35
C CYS A 55 8.43 -5.19 24.34
N GLU A 56 9.21 -5.10 25.43
CA GLU A 56 9.10 -4.06 26.44
C GLU A 56 9.49 -2.67 25.93
N ASP A 57 10.29 -2.59 24.87
CA ASP A 57 10.72 -1.33 24.26
C ASP A 57 9.64 -0.69 23.36
N ILE A 58 8.63 -1.48 22.99
CA ILE A 58 7.54 -1.03 22.12
C ILE A 58 6.52 -0.24 22.95
N GLY A 59 6.50 1.06 22.78
CA GLY A 59 5.60 1.97 23.50
C GLY A 59 4.26 2.22 22.81
N MET A 60 4.18 1.91 21.52
CA MET A 60 2.98 2.15 20.70
C MET A 60 2.77 0.98 19.73
N LEU A 61 1.51 0.59 19.53
CA LEU A 61 1.09 -0.40 18.56
C LEU A 61 -0.02 0.17 17.69
N ILE A 62 0.22 0.22 16.38
CA ILE A 62 -0.77 0.65 15.40
C ILE A 62 -1.08 -0.52 14.47
N THR A 63 -2.32 -1.00 14.50
CA THR A 63 -2.79 -2.04 13.57
C THR A 63 -3.62 -1.43 12.46
N VAL A 64 -3.46 -1.94 11.25
CA VAL A 64 -4.06 -1.38 10.04
C VAL A 64 -4.77 -2.48 9.27
N PHE A 65 -6.11 -2.38 9.20
CA PHE A 65 -6.98 -3.30 8.45
C PHE A 65 -8.09 -2.50 7.76
N GLY A 66 -8.30 -2.71 6.48
CA GLY A 66 -9.32 -1.98 5.73
C GLY A 66 -10.74 -2.43 6.07
N GLY A 67 -11.01 -3.71 5.94
CA GLY A 67 -12.33 -4.32 6.14
C GLY A 67 -12.43 -5.32 7.28
N TYR A 68 -11.31 -5.77 7.83
CA TYR A 68 -11.30 -6.74 8.93
C TYR A 68 -11.29 -6.04 10.29
N ASN A 69 -12.43 -6.07 10.98
CA ASN A 69 -12.58 -5.46 12.31
C ASN A 69 -13.27 -6.46 13.25
N ILE A 70 -12.57 -6.88 14.29
CA ILE A 70 -13.01 -7.91 15.24
C ILE A 70 -12.99 -7.41 16.69
N MET A 71 -13.64 -8.16 17.56
CA MET A 71 -13.65 -7.94 19.01
C MET A 71 -13.26 -9.25 19.71
N PRO A 72 -12.19 -9.29 20.54
CA PRO A 72 -11.22 -8.21 20.82
C PRO A 72 -10.47 -7.76 19.55
N SER A 73 -9.97 -6.50 19.59
CA SER A 73 -9.26 -5.92 18.44
C SER A 73 -7.96 -6.67 18.11
N VAL A 74 -7.51 -6.56 16.85
CA VAL A 74 -6.22 -7.15 16.42
C VAL A 74 -5.06 -6.65 17.28
N SER A 75 -5.07 -5.37 17.71
CA SER A 75 -4.06 -4.87 18.65
C SER A 75 -4.09 -5.61 19.99
N SER A 76 -5.27 -5.95 20.53
CA SER A 76 -5.38 -6.75 21.75
C SER A 76 -4.86 -8.18 21.57
N VAL A 77 -5.07 -8.76 20.39
CA VAL A 77 -4.52 -10.08 20.04
C VAL A 77 -2.99 -10.07 20.05
N ILE A 78 -2.38 -9.02 19.45
CA ILE A 78 -0.92 -8.84 19.41
C ILE A 78 -0.37 -8.60 20.83
N VAL A 79 -1.00 -7.70 21.61
CA VAL A 79 -0.59 -7.44 23.01
C VAL A 79 -0.57 -8.73 23.82
N LYS A 80 -1.61 -9.55 23.70
CA LYS A 80 -1.70 -10.85 24.39
C LYS A 80 -0.62 -11.83 23.91
N ARG A 81 -0.40 -11.94 22.61
CA ARG A 81 0.56 -12.91 22.02
C ARG A 81 1.99 -12.63 22.42
N TYR A 82 2.39 -11.35 22.40
CA TYR A 82 3.77 -10.91 22.64
C TYR A 82 4.01 -10.41 24.07
N ASN A 83 3.00 -10.50 24.94
CA ASN A 83 3.06 -9.98 26.31
C ASN A 83 3.61 -8.54 26.35
N LEU A 84 3.09 -7.68 25.46
CA LEU A 84 3.53 -6.30 25.40
C LEU A 84 3.17 -5.59 26.71
N ARG A 85 3.89 -4.50 27.01
CA ARG A 85 3.72 -3.75 28.26
C ARG A 85 2.26 -3.31 28.47
N HIS A 86 1.81 -3.27 29.73
CA HIS A 86 0.41 -2.99 30.08
C HIS A 86 -0.03 -1.55 29.81
N ASP A 87 0.92 -0.60 29.70
CA ASP A 87 0.68 0.82 29.41
C ASP A 87 0.91 1.19 27.94
N ILE A 88 1.05 0.18 27.04
CA ILE A 88 1.22 0.38 25.63
C ILE A 88 0.02 1.14 25.02
N ARG A 89 0.31 2.12 24.18
CA ARG A 89 -0.72 2.86 23.44
C ARG A 89 -1.10 2.10 22.19
N THR A 90 -2.37 1.70 22.08
CA THR A 90 -2.86 0.93 20.94
C THR A 90 -3.83 1.74 20.09
N TYR A 91 -3.69 1.64 18.78
CA TYR A 91 -4.57 2.27 17.79
C TYR A 91 -4.94 1.26 16.70
N ASN A 92 -6.21 1.24 16.31
CA ASN A 92 -6.68 0.42 15.19
C ASN A 92 -7.16 1.37 14.08
N VAL A 93 -6.46 1.37 12.94
CA VAL A 93 -6.79 2.17 11.77
C VAL A 93 -7.59 1.32 10.80
N THR A 94 -8.87 1.65 10.63
CA THR A 94 -9.81 0.90 9.80
C THR A 94 -10.54 1.79 8.81
N GLY A 95 -11.14 1.22 7.75
CA GLY A 95 -11.98 1.95 6.80
C GLY A 95 -11.26 2.98 5.92
N MET A 96 -9.92 2.94 5.83
CA MET A 96 -9.12 3.90 5.07
C MET A 96 -8.67 3.35 3.71
N GLY A 97 -9.11 2.13 3.33
CA GLY A 97 -8.72 1.46 2.09
C GLY A 97 -7.22 1.16 2.01
N CYS A 98 -6.72 0.94 0.80
CA CYS A 98 -5.33 0.53 0.57
C CYS A 98 -4.28 1.57 1.00
N THR A 99 -4.67 2.82 1.20
CA THR A 99 -3.77 3.88 1.68
C THR A 99 -3.58 3.89 3.21
N ALA A 100 -4.30 3.05 3.95
CA ALA A 100 -4.33 3.04 5.41
C ALA A 100 -2.94 2.88 6.05
N GLY A 101 -2.03 2.13 5.43
CA GLY A 101 -0.65 1.99 5.88
C GLY A 101 0.10 3.33 5.93
N LEU A 102 -0.04 4.14 4.87
CA LEU A 102 0.60 5.46 4.84
C LEU A 102 -0.10 6.48 5.77
N VAL A 103 -1.42 6.30 6.00
CA VAL A 103 -2.15 7.09 7.04
C VAL A 103 -1.58 6.80 8.43
N ALA A 104 -1.33 5.52 8.72
CA ALA A 104 -0.75 5.09 9.99
C ALA A 104 0.66 5.67 10.23
N LEU A 105 1.50 5.76 9.18
CA LEU A 105 2.81 6.42 9.28
C LEU A 105 2.70 7.89 9.69
N GLY A 106 1.74 8.61 9.11
CA GLY A 106 1.50 10.00 9.50
C GLY A 106 0.95 10.13 10.93
N LEU A 107 0.18 9.16 11.42
CA LEU A 107 -0.23 9.08 12.82
C LEU A 107 0.99 8.86 13.71
N VAL A 108 1.82 7.85 13.41
CA VAL A 108 3.04 7.54 14.16
C VAL A 108 4.00 8.73 14.18
N GLN A 109 4.21 9.41 13.05
CA GLN A 109 5.06 10.61 12.99
C GLN A 109 4.59 11.68 13.99
N ASN A 110 3.28 11.89 14.13
CA ASN A 110 2.74 12.85 15.09
C ASN A 110 2.85 12.35 16.53
N LEU A 111 2.61 11.06 16.78
CA LEU A 111 2.75 10.47 18.11
C LEU A 111 4.20 10.53 18.59
N LEU A 112 5.17 10.23 17.74
CA LEU A 112 6.60 10.29 18.07
C LEU A 112 7.11 11.72 18.28
N LYS A 113 6.41 12.77 17.80
CA LYS A 113 6.71 14.17 18.15
C LYS A 113 6.26 14.54 19.56
N VAL A 114 5.28 13.83 20.10
CA VAL A 114 4.70 14.11 21.44
C VAL A 114 5.32 13.19 22.51
N HIS A 115 5.84 12.04 22.11
CA HIS A 115 6.40 11.04 23.01
C HIS A 115 7.86 10.80 22.66
N ASP A 116 8.75 11.36 23.49
CA ASP A 116 10.20 11.20 23.33
C ASP A 116 10.66 9.78 23.64
N ASN A 117 11.83 9.39 23.07
CA ASN A 117 12.49 8.12 23.30
C ASN A 117 11.55 6.91 23.16
N SER A 118 10.71 6.93 22.15
CA SER A 118 9.64 5.97 21.94
C SER A 118 9.86 5.14 20.68
N CYS A 119 9.38 3.89 20.71
CA CYS A 119 9.31 3.00 19.55
C CYS A 119 7.86 2.62 19.28
N ALA A 120 7.47 2.65 18.01
CA ALA A 120 6.15 2.30 17.53
C ALA A 120 6.22 1.09 16.58
N LEU A 121 5.43 0.06 16.86
CA LEU A 121 5.18 -1.06 15.98
C LEU A 121 3.93 -0.77 15.13
N VAL A 122 4.08 -0.76 13.81
CA VAL A 122 2.97 -0.69 12.86
C VAL A 122 2.80 -2.03 12.19
N VAL A 123 1.61 -2.60 12.25
CA VAL A 123 1.29 -3.89 11.61
C VAL A 123 0.12 -3.69 10.66
N THR A 124 0.34 -4.02 9.40
CA THR A 124 -0.68 -3.89 8.36
C THR A 124 -0.94 -5.20 7.64
N SER A 125 -2.20 -5.55 7.50
CA SER A 125 -2.66 -6.72 6.75
C SER A 125 -4.13 -6.53 6.34
N GLU A 126 -4.69 -7.52 5.65
CA GLU A 126 -6.11 -7.62 5.34
C GLU A 126 -6.54 -9.08 5.33
N SER A 127 -7.79 -9.37 5.66
CA SER A 127 -8.33 -10.71 5.53
C SER A 127 -9.06 -10.87 4.19
N THR A 128 -8.55 -11.73 3.33
CA THR A 128 -9.23 -12.13 2.10
C THR A 128 -10.43 -13.01 2.41
N THR A 129 -10.31 -13.92 3.39
CA THR A 129 -11.40 -14.82 3.83
C THR A 129 -12.61 -14.06 4.33
N ALA A 130 -12.42 -13.01 5.16
CA ALA A 130 -13.52 -12.22 5.70
C ALA A 130 -14.21 -11.33 4.66
N ASN A 131 -13.48 -10.95 3.60
CA ASN A 131 -13.92 -9.96 2.62
C ASN A 131 -14.28 -10.58 1.25
N VAL A 132 -14.16 -11.90 1.08
CA VAL A 132 -14.53 -12.56 -0.17
C VAL A 132 -16.03 -12.41 -0.44
N TYR A 133 -16.37 -11.98 -1.65
CA TYR A 133 -17.75 -11.85 -2.09
C TYR A 133 -18.29 -13.19 -2.58
N LYS A 134 -19.49 -13.57 -2.11
CA LYS A 134 -20.13 -14.88 -2.35
C LYS A 134 -21.21 -14.86 -3.43
N GLY A 135 -21.59 -13.66 -3.91
CA GLY A 135 -22.65 -13.50 -4.91
C GLY A 135 -22.13 -13.47 -6.35
N ASN A 136 -23.01 -13.04 -7.26
CA ASN A 136 -22.76 -13.02 -8.71
C ASN A 136 -22.62 -11.62 -9.32
N ASP A 137 -22.62 -10.55 -8.51
CA ASP A 137 -22.47 -9.19 -9.01
C ASP A 137 -21.03 -8.96 -9.50
N ARG A 138 -20.88 -8.69 -10.81
CA ARG A 138 -19.58 -8.50 -11.47
C ARG A 138 -18.76 -7.37 -10.86
N SER A 139 -19.40 -6.30 -10.39
CA SER A 139 -18.71 -5.16 -9.78
C SER A 139 -18.01 -5.53 -8.49
N LYS A 140 -18.49 -6.54 -7.77
CA LYS A 140 -17.95 -7.06 -6.52
C LYS A 140 -16.97 -8.23 -6.72
N LEU A 141 -17.17 -9.03 -7.81
CA LEU A 141 -16.26 -10.12 -8.16
C LEU A 141 -14.84 -9.67 -8.51
N LEU A 142 -14.68 -8.44 -8.98
CA LEU A 142 -13.36 -7.88 -9.26
C LEU A 142 -12.45 -7.87 -8.02
N ALA A 143 -13.01 -7.56 -6.85
CA ALA A 143 -12.27 -7.60 -5.59
C ALA A 143 -11.68 -9.00 -5.31
N ASN A 144 -12.46 -10.07 -5.53
CA ASN A 144 -11.99 -11.45 -5.37
C ASN A 144 -10.83 -11.79 -6.33
N CYS A 145 -10.80 -11.17 -7.52
CA CYS A 145 -9.77 -11.42 -8.52
C CYS A 145 -8.42 -10.78 -8.16
N ILE A 146 -8.42 -9.57 -7.58
CA ILE A 146 -7.19 -8.78 -7.40
C ILE A 146 -6.60 -8.85 -6.00
N PHE A 147 -7.43 -9.02 -4.94
CA PHE A 147 -6.91 -9.05 -3.57
C PHE A 147 -6.25 -10.39 -3.21
N ARG A 148 -5.13 -10.28 -2.48
CA ARG A 148 -4.31 -11.40 -2.02
C ARG A 148 -3.94 -11.24 -0.55
N VAL A 149 -3.44 -12.33 0.05
CA VAL A 149 -2.96 -12.35 1.43
C VAL A 149 -1.56 -11.79 1.52
N GLY A 150 -1.34 -10.90 2.48
CA GLY A 150 -0.02 -10.35 2.81
C GLY A 150 -0.08 -9.50 4.06
N ALA A 151 1.06 -9.41 4.74
CA ALA A 151 1.22 -8.58 5.92
C ALA A 151 2.59 -7.91 5.95
N VAL A 152 2.68 -6.83 6.71
CA VAL A 152 3.94 -6.11 6.95
C VAL A 152 3.97 -5.63 8.39
N ALA A 153 5.14 -5.71 9.00
CA ALA A 153 5.43 -5.09 10.29
C ALA A 153 6.58 -4.11 10.15
N LEU A 154 6.45 -2.95 10.78
CA LEU A 154 7.42 -1.85 10.73
C LEU A 154 7.70 -1.36 12.14
N LEU A 155 8.97 -1.06 12.43
CA LEU A 155 9.37 -0.32 13.62
C LEU A 155 9.78 1.10 13.23
N LEU A 156 9.16 2.09 13.92
CA LEU A 156 9.54 3.49 13.82
C LEU A 156 9.96 3.98 15.21
N SER A 157 11.07 4.70 15.26
CA SER A 157 11.63 5.18 16.51
C SER A 157 12.09 6.64 16.39
N ASN A 158 12.01 7.38 17.50
CA ASN A 158 12.66 8.67 17.66
C ASN A 158 13.81 8.61 18.69
N LYS A 159 14.24 7.41 19.08
CA LYS A 159 15.38 7.23 19.96
C LYS A 159 16.68 7.54 19.19
N PRO A 160 17.58 8.41 19.70
CA PRO A 160 18.84 8.72 19.03
C PRO A 160 19.74 7.51 18.81
N SER A 161 19.66 6.50 19.70
CA SER A 161 20.40 5.23 19.58
C SER A 161 20.10 4.46 18.30
N ASP A 162 18.88 4.58 17.80
CA ASP A 162 18.37 3.75 16.71
C ASP A 162 18.73 4.29 15.31
N VAL A 163 19.28 5.52 15.22
CA VAL A 163 19.62 6.16 13.96
C VAL A 163 20.59 5.30 13.13
N ASN A 164 21.63 4.74 13.78
CA ASN A 164 22.67 3.98 13.06
C ASN A 164 22.19 2.61 12.57
N THR A 165 21.15 2.04 13.19
CA THR A 165 20.58 0.74 12.83
C THR A 165 19.39 0.85 11.90
N SER A 166 18.78 2.02 11.80
CA SER A 166 17.64 2.29 10.91
C SER A 166 18.03 2.24 9.44
N LYS A 167 17.09 1.81 8.59
CA LYS A 167 17.25 1.82 7.14
C LYS A 167 16.91 3.19 6.54
N TYR A 168 15.84 3.80 7.06
CA TYR A 168 15.21 4.98 6.47
C TYR A 168 14.88 6.02 7.52
N GLU A 169 14.93 7.28 7.10
CA GLU A 169 14.40 8.44 7.80
C GLU A 169 13.11 8.88 7.15
N LEU A 170 12.05 9.08 7.93
CA LEU A 170 10.76 9.59 7.47
C LEU A 170 10.82 11.12 7.35
N ILE A 171 10.83 11.63 6.10
CA ILE A 171 11.00 13.06 5.83
C ILE A 171 9.65 13.77 5.78
N HIS A 172 8.73 13.31 4.92
CA HIS A 172 7.44 13.96 4.71
C HIS A 172 6.30 12.95 4.66
N THR A 173 5.15 13.36 5.21
CA THR A 173 3.85 12.69 5.00
C THR A 173 2.86 13.70 4.45
N VAL A 174 2.22 13.38 3.33
CA VAL A 174 1.21 14.25 2.67
C VAL A 174 -0.09 13.49 2.51
N ARG A 175 -1.21 14.14 2.85
CA ARG A 175 -2.55 13.55 2.78
C ARG A 175 -3.44 14.37 1.87
N SER A 176 -4.26 13.69 1.08
CA SER A 176 -5.29 14.31 0.24
C SER A 176 -6.54 13.46 0.24
N GLN A 177 -7.68 14.10 0.18
CA GLN A 177 -8.98 13.44 0.19
C GLN A 177 -9.95 14.21 -0.70
N THR A 178 -10.81 13.48 -1.40
CA THR A 178 -11.84 14.01 -2.31
C THR A 178 -13.21 13.38 -2.04
N SER A 179 -13.51 13.06 -0.77
CA SER A 179 -14.77 12.46 -0.33
C SER A 179 -15.96 13.42 -0.44
N ASP A 180 -15.73 14.70 -0.70
CA ASP A 180 -16.71 15.73 -0.98
C ASP A 180 -17.30 15.63 -2.39
N ASP A 181 -16.70 14.83 -3.28
CA ASP A 181 -17.18 14.54 -4.63
C ASP A 181 -17.88 13.17 -4.66
N ASP A 182 -19.14 13.13 -5.01
CA ASP A 182 -19.97 11.92 -5.05
C ASP A 182 -19.36 10.80 -5.91
N ARG A 183 -18.73 11.15 -7.06
CA ARG A 183 -18.06 10.17 -7.91
C ARG A 183 -16.83 9.55 -7.20
N SER A 184 -16.10 10.38 -6.47
CA SER A 184 -14.94 9.93 -5.69
C SER A 184 -15.39 9.11 -4.48
N TYR A 185 -16.46 9.52 -3.80
CA TYR A 185 -16.98 8.82 -2.64
C TYR A 185 -17.52 7.43 -3.00
N ASN A 186 -18.28 7.33 -4.09
CA ASN A 186 -18.99 6.11 -4.47
C ASN A 186 -18.18 5.16 -5.37
N CYS A 187 -16.92 5.47 -5.72
CA CYS A 187 -16.16 4.65 -6.66
C CYS A 187 -15.67 3.32 -6.10
N ILE A 188 -15.46 3.24 -4.78
CA ILE A 188 -15.18 2.00 -4.03
C ILE A 188 -16.07 2.02 -2.79
N PHE A 189 -17.00 1.09 -2.71
CA PHE A 189 -18.01 1.08 -1.67
C PHE A 189 -18.28 -0.36 -1.18
N MET A 190 -18.44 -0.54 0.14
CA MET A 190 -18.84 -1.83 0.71
C MET A 190 -20.34 -1.82 0.92
N GLU A 191 -21.05 -2.75 0.29
CA GLU A 191 -22.51 -2.85 0.33
C GLU A 191 -22.97 -4.30 0.14
N GLU A 192 -24.24 -4.56 0.40
CA GLU A 192 -24.89 -5.84 0.11
C GLU A 192 -25.50 -5.81 -1.29
N ASP A 193 -25.51 -6.96 -1.97
CA ASP A 193 -26.25 -7.15 -3.21
C ASP A 193 -27.74 -7.44 -2.92
N VAL A 194 -28.51 -7.70 -3.96
CA VAL A 194 -29.96 -7.98 -3.86
C VAL A 194 -30.28 -9.27 -3.11
N GLU A 195 -29.29 -10.15 -2.94
CA GLU A 195 -29.42 -11.42 -2.19
C GLU A 195 -28.87 -11.29 -0.75
N GLY A 196 -28.39 -10.12 -0.36
CA GLY A 196 -27.82 -9.84 0.96
C GLY A 196 -26.35 -10.25 1.12
N HIS A 197 -25.64 -10.55 0.02
CA HIS A 197 -24.23 -10.86 0.07
C HIS A 197 -23.40 -9.58 0.09
N ARG A 198 -22.62 -9.39 1.15
CA ARG A 198 -21.72 -8.24 1.31
C ARG A 198 -20.50 -8.36 0.40
N GLY A 199 -20.15 -7.28 -0.31
CA GLY A 199 -18.97 -7.21 -1.15
C GLY A 199 -18.49 -5.78 -1.34
N VAL A 200 -17.32 -5.62 -1.94
CA VAL A 200 -16.74 -4.33 -2.30
C VAL A 200 -17.02 -4.04 -3.77
N THR A 201 -17.90 -3.08 -4.01
CA THR A 201 -18.18 -2.57 -5.36
C THR A 201 -17.02 -1.67 -5.80
N ILE A 202 -16.46 -1.97 -6.98
CA ILE A 202 -15.48 -1.13 -7.67
C ILE A 202 -16.10 -0.73 -9.01
N ASN A 203 -16.34 0.57 -9.19
CA ASN A 203 -17.01 1.04 -10.39
C ASN A 203 -16.08 1.83 -11.34
N LYS A 204 -16.64 2.24 -12.51
CA LYS A 204 -15.93 2.96 -13.57
C LYS A 204 -15.34 4.31 -13.16
N ASP A 205 -15.83 4.92 -12.09
CA ASP A 205 -15.36 6.21 -11.62
C ASP A 205 -14.03 6.10 -10.83
N LEU A 206 -13.54 4.87 -10.58
CA LEU A 206 -12.28 4.64 -9.88
C LEU A 206 -11.11 5.42 -10.50
N LEU A 207 -10.91 5.33 -11.82
CA LEU A 207 -9.81 6.03 -12.50
C LEU A 207 -9.94 7.56 -12.39
N TYR A 208 -11.17 8.08 -12.52
CA TYR A 208 -11.44 9.50 -12.32
C TYR A 208 -11.08 9.95 -10.91
N ALA A 209 -11.59 9.24 -9.88
CA ALA A 209 -11.36 9.56 -8.48
C ALA A 209 -9.88 9.46 -8.12
N ALA A 210 -9.21 8.40 -8.56
CA ALA A 210 -7.78 8.19 -8.37
C ALA A 210 -6.98 9.37 -8.94
N MET A 211 -7.18 9.71 -10.22
CA MET A 211 -6.43 10.78 -10.87
C MET A 211 -6.71 12.15 -10.29
N LYS A 212 -7.96 12.46 -9.91
CA LYS A 212 -8.31 13.70 -9.23
C LYS A 212 -7.55 13.84 -7.91
N THR A 213 -7.59 12.81 -7.08
CA THR A 213 -6.98 12.84 -5.74
C THR A 213 -5.45 12.77 -5.80
N ILE A 214 -4.89 11.99 -6.73
CA ILE A 214 -3.43 11.92 -6.97
C ILE A 214 -2.90 13.27 -7.41
N ARG A 215 -3.57 13.97 -8.34
CA ARG A 215 -3.16 15.33 -8.76
C ARG A 215 -3.12 16.30 -7.58
N LEU A 216 -4.13 16.26 -6.71
CA LEU A 216 -4.18 17.07 -5.49
C LEU A 216 -3.01 16.73 -4.56
N ASN A 217 -2.70 15.44 -4.39
CA ASN A 217 -1.59 14.98 -3.56
C ASN A 217 -0.23 15.42 -4.14
N ILE A 218 -0.02 15.22 -5.44
CA ILE A 218 1.21 15.60 -6.14
C ILE A 218 1.44 17.12 -6.07
N SER A 219 0.39 17.94 -6.18
CA SER A 219 0.52 19.39 -6.06
C SER A 219 1.05 19.83 -4.70
N THR A 220 0.78 19.04 -3.65
CA THR A 220 1.29 19.28 -2.29
C THR A 220 2.69 18.68 -2.09
N VAL A 221 2.99 17.53 -2.71
CA VAL A 221 4.30 16.87 -2.62
C VAL A 221 5.37 17.64 -3.40
N ALA A 222 5.03 18.12 -4.60
CA ALA A 222 5.99 18.75 -5.50
C ALA A 222 6.80 19.91 -4.86
N PRO A 223 6.19 20.87 -4.14
CA PRO A 223 6.93 21.91 -3.45
C PRO A 223 7.88 21.41 -2.36
N LEU A 224 7.64 20.23 -1.80
CA LEU A 224 8.47 19.65 -0.74
C LEU A 224 9.73 18.97 -1.29
N VAL A 225 9.61 18.29 -2.43
CA VAL A 225 10.67 17.40 -2.95
C VAL A 225 11.42 17.96 -4.16
N LEU A 226 10.81 18.83 -4.97
CA LEU A 226 11.43 19.32 -6.19
C LEU A 226 12.58 20.30 -5.91
N PRO A 227 13.67 20.27 -6.72
CA PRO A 227 14.74 21.25 -6.63
C PRO A 227 14.23 22.63 -7.03
N LEU A 228 14.91 23.69 -6.59
CA LEU A 228 14.52 25.09 -6.83
C LEU A 228 14.31 25.39 -8.32
N SER A 229 15.13 24.81 -9.19
CA SER A 229 14.99 24.96 -10.67
C SER A 229 13.67 24.44 -11.21
N GLU A 230 13.19 23.28 -10.72
CA GLU A 230 11.91 22.71 -11.13
C GLU A 230 10.73 23.46 -10.48
N LYS A 231 10.89 23.90 -9.21
CA LYS A 231 9.88 24.76 -8.55
C LYS A 231 9.67 26.06 -9.31
N PHE A 232 10.74 26.69 -9.78
CA PHE A 232 10.67 27.92 -10.57
C PHE A 232 9.96 27.67 -11.91
N ARG A 233 10.32 26.60 -12.63
CA ARG A 233 9.64 26.20 -13.87
C ARG A 233 8.16 25.94 -13.68
N TYR A 234 7.81 25.24 -12.62
CA TYR A 234 6.41 24.97 -12.25
C TYR A 234 5.64 26.26 -11.97
N LEU A 235 6.22 27.19 -11.22
CA LEU A 235 5.61 28.50 -10.92
C LEU A 235 5.44 29.34 -12.17
N VAL A 236 6.45 29.43 -13.04
CA VAL A 236 6.37 30.14 -14.33
C VAL A 236 5.26 29.57 -15.21
N ASN A 237 5.12 28.24 -15.24
CA ASN A 237 4.05 27.59 -16.00
C ASN A 237 2.66 27.91 -15.44
N LEU A 238 2.49 27.88 -14.11
CA LEU A 238 1.23 28.27 -13.45
C LEU A 238 0.81 29.71 -13.77
N ILE A 239 1.77 30.63 -13.90
CA ILE A 239 1.50 32.05 -14.20
C ILE A 239 1.25 32.26 -15.69
N SER A 240 1.96 31.51 -16.54
CA SER A 240 1.92 31.64 -18.01
C SER A 240 0.69 31.00 -18.65
N THR A 241 0.00 30.07 -17.99
CA THR A 241 -1.14 29.31 -18.55
C THR A 241 -2.46 30.11 -18.54
N LYS A 242 -2.44 31.37 -19.04
CA LYS A 242 -3.66 32.00 -19.54
C LYS A 242 -4.10 31.52 -20.93
N SER A 243 -3.33 30.65 -21.60
CA SER A 243 -3.66 30.05 -22.88
C SER A 243 -3.19 28.60 -22.94
N LYS A 244 -4.08 27.71 -23.37
CA LYS A 244 -3.97 26.29 -23.75
C LYS A 244 -2.55 25.76 -24.08
N VAL A 245 -1.64 25.73 -23.13
CA VAL A 245 -0.34 25.07 -23.28
C VAL A 245 -0.36 23.80 -22.43
N GLU A 246 0.22 22.73 -22.96
CA GLU A 246 0.38 21.44 -22.31
C GLU A 246 0.77 21.60 -20.84
N SER A 247 0.02 20.94 -19.95
CA SER A 247 0.25 20.98 -18.52
C SER A 247 1.67 20.49 -18.22
N TYR A 248 2.56 21.38 -17.80
CA TYR A 248 3.91 21.01 -17.39
C TYR A 248 3.86 19.95 -16.26
N SER A 249 4.39 18.77 -16.53
CA SER A 249 4.60 17.75 -15.53
C SER A 249 6.02 17.90 -14.94
N PRO A 250 6.16 18.15 -13.63
CA PRO A 250 7.47 18.25 -13.01
C PRO A 250 8.27 16.96 -13.17
N ASN A 251 9.57 17.09 -13.43
CA ASN A 251 10.46 15.93 -13.49
C ASN A 251 10.88 15.48 -12.09
N PHE A 252 10.12 14.57 -11.51
CA PHE A 252 10.38 14.01 -10.18
C PHE A 252 11.66 13.15 -10.13
N ALA A 253 12.10 12.56 -11.25
CA ALA A 253 13.31 11.75 -11.31
C ALA A 253 14.59 12.53 -10.95
N LYS A 254 14.56 13.88 -10.90
CA LYS A 254 15.65 14.70 -10.41
C LYS A 254 15.81 14.75 -8.89
N SER A 255 14.81 14.26 -8.16
CA SER A 255 14.76 14.37 -6.69
C SER A 255 14.32 13.10 -6.00
N ILE A 256 13.80 12.16 -6.76
CA ILE A 256 13.29 10.87 -6.27
C ILE A 256 14.03 9.77 -7.03
N ASP A 257 14.75 8.96 -6.29
CA ASP A 257 15.51 7.84 -6.83
C ASP A 257 14.65 6.60 -7.02
N HIS A 258 13.69 6.38 -6.10
CA HIS A 258 12.78 5.24 -6.13
C HIS A 258 11.33 5.69 -5.98
N PHE A 259 10.46 5.20 -6.89
CA PHE A 259 9.04 5.49 -6.89
C PHE A 259 8.23 4.21 -6.69
N PHE A 260 7.35 4.21 -5.69
CA PHE A 260 6.53 3.06 -5.30
C PHE A 260 5.04 3.45 -5.27
N PRO A 261 4.33 3.36 -6.40
CA PRO A 261 2.88 3.55 -6.44
C PRO A 261 2.15 2.28 -6.06
N HIS A 262 1.18 2.36 -5.17
CA HIS A 262 0.36 1.23 -4.74
C HIS A 262 -0.18 0.40 -5.91
N VAL A 263 -0.05 -0.90 -5.83
CA VAL A 263 -0.46 -1.88 -6.85
C VAL A 263 -1.98 -2.13 -6.86
N GLY A 264 -2.75 -1.08 -7.14
CA GLY A 264 -4.21 -1.16 -7.20
C GLY A 264 -4.74 -2.05 -8.34
N GLY A 265 -3.90 -2.34 -9.33
CA GLY A 265 -4.19 -3.14 -10.51
C GLY A 265 -3.45 -2.61 -11.74
N LYS A 266 -3.26 -3.46 -12.76
CA LYS A 266 -2.50 -3.10 -13.97
C LYS A 266 -2.98 -1.79 -14.63
N PRO A 267 -4.30 -1.56 -14.87
CA PRO A 267 -4.75 -0.33 -15.51
C PRO A 267 -4.38 0.95 -14.75
N VAL A 268 -4.33 0.88 -13.42
CA VAL A 268 -3.98 2.02 -12.57
C VAL A 268 -2.49 2.32 -12.68
N LEU A 269 -1.64 1.29 -12.68
CA LEU A 269 -0.19 1.45 -12.86
C LEU A 269 0.15 2.01 -14.25
N ASP A 270 -0.53 1.54 -15.30
CA ASP A 270 -0.35 2.02 -16.67
C ASP A 270 -0.74 3.50 -16.80
N ASP A 271 -1.87 3.90 -16.22
CA ASP A 271 -2.33 5.28 -16.24
C ASP A 271 -1.39 6.23 -15.47
N LEU A 272 -0.88 5.78 -14.31
CA LEU A 272 0.12 6.51 -13.53
C LEU A 272 1.43 6.68 -14.30
N GLN A 273 1.95 5.61 -14.89
CA GLN A 273 3.18 5.65 -15.67
C GLN A 273 3.06 6.66 -16.82
N ASN A 274 1.99 6.56 -17.61
CA ASN A 274 1.76 7.42 -18.75
C ASN A 274 1.60 8.91 -18.37
N LYS A 275 0.86 9.20 -17.27
CA LYS A 275 0.55 10.58 -16.87
C LYS A 275 1.68 11.25 -16.10
N LEU A 276 2.50 10.50 -15.39
CA LEU A 276 3.62 11.03 -14.61
C LEU A 276 4.96 10.92 -15.35
N GLY A 277 5.00 10.21 -16.49
CA GLY A 277 6.19 10.07 -17.31
C GLY A 277 7.29 9.23 -16.68
N PHE A 278 6.91 8.22 -15.86
CA PHE A 278 7.88 7.29 -15.28
C PHE A 278 8.34 6.24 -16.30
N SER A 279 9.61 5.87 -16.21
CA SER A 279 10.19 4.80 -17.03
C SER A 279 9.73 3.42 -16.57
N ASP A 280 9.91 2.40 -17.42
CA ASP A 280 9.62 1.00 -17.07
C ASP A 280 10.47 0.55 -15.88
N GLU A 281 11.73 0.99 -15.78
CA GLU A 281 12.60 0.69 -14.64
C GLU A 281 12.06 1.26 -13.32
N GLN A 282 11.49 2.47 -13.35
CA GLN A 282 10.90 3.10 -12.17
C GLN A 282 9.59 2.41 -11.74
N MET A 283 8.86 1.81 -12.68
CA MET A 283 7.62 1.08 -12.42
C MET A 283 7.83 -0.43 -12.19
N GLU A 284 9.05 -0.94 -12.38
CA GLU A 284 9.36 -2.37 -12.30
C GLU A 284 8.97 -2.97 -10.94
N ALA A 285 9.35 -2.33 -9.84
CA ALA A 285 9.03 -2.82 -8.49
C ALA A 285 7.52 -3.01 -8.28
N SER A 286 6.71 -2.07 -8.75
CA SER A 286 5.24 -2.13 -8.63
C SER A 286 4.64 -3.21 -9.53
N ARG A 287 5.13 -3.33 -10.78
CA ARG A 287 4.65 -4.35 -11.71
C ARG A 287 5.00 -5.75 -11.23
N MET A 288 6.22 -5.97 -10.74
CA MET A 288 6.65 -7.26 -10.21
C MET A 288 5.93 -7.60 -8.91
N THR A 289 5.67 -6.61 -8.05
CA THR A 289 4.86 -6.80 -6.85
C THR A 289 3.42 -7.19 -7.20
N LEU A 290 2.78 -6.52 -8.17
CA LEU A 290 1.46 -6.92 -8.64
C LEU A 290 1.46 -8.35 -9.18
N TYR A 291 2.45 -8.70 -10.00
CA TYR A 291 2.56 -10.02 -10.61
C TYR A 291 2.76 -11.13 -9.58
N ARG A 292 3.71 -10.98 -8.66
CA ARG A 292 4.15 -12.04 -7.75
C ARG A 292 3.37 -12.11 -6.43
N ILE A 293 3.00 -10.95 -5.89
CA ILE A 293 2.34 -10.83 -4.59
C ILE A 293 0.86 -10.51 -4.76
N GLY A 294 0.50 -9.69 -5.74
CA GLY A 294 -0.84 -9.17 -5.96
C GLY A 294 -1.15 -7.98 -5.06
N ASN A 295 -2.42 -7.56 -5.06
CA ASN A 295 -2.88 -6.48 -4.21
C ASN A 295 -3.20 -6.99 -2.80
N THR A 296 -2.30 -6.77 -1.86
CA THR A 296 -2.49 -7.08 -0.44
C THR A 296 -2.97 -5.87 0.37
N SER A 297 -3.69 -4.95 -0.30
CA SER A 297 -4.21 -3.70 0.28
C SER A 297 -3.08 -2.80 0.80
N SER A 298 -3.15 -2.36 2.05
CA SER A 298 -2.22 -1.41 2.67
C SER A 298 -0.80 -1.96 2.88
N SER A 299 -0.58 -3.26 2.78
CA SER A 299 0.75 -3.89 2.88
C SER A 299 1.50 -3.96 1.54
N SER A 300 0.82 -3.89 0.40
CA SER A 300 1.41 -4.09 -0.94
C SER A 300 2.64 -3.23 -1.20
N ILE A 301 2.57 -1.95 -0.86
CA ILE A 301 3.60 -0.94 -1.14
C ILE A 301 4.95 -1.24 -0.48
N TRP A 302 4.96 -2.05 0.56
CA TRP A 302 6.18 -2.46 1.26
C TRP A 302 6.90 -3.61 0.56
N TYR A 303 6.17 -4.44 -0.19
CA TYR A 303 6.79 -5.46 -1.05
C TYR A 303 7.53 -4.82 -2.23
N GLU A 304 7.11 -3.62 -2.68
CA GLU A 304 7.83 -2.83 -3.69
C GLU A 304 9.18 -2.32 -3.14
N VAL A 305 9.18 -1.78 -1.91
CA VAL A 305 10.42 -1.38 -1.23
C VAL A 305 11.35 -2.59 -1.05
N ALA A 306 10.79 -3.71 -0.56
CA ALA A 306 11.55 -4.95 -0.40
C ALA A 306 12.12 -5.47 -1.73
N TYR A 307 11.39 -5.31 -2.86
CA TYR A 307 11.90 -5.62 -4.19
C TYR A 307 13.14 -4.80 -4.55
N ALA A 308 13.07 -3.47 -4.37
CA ALA A 308 14.20 -2.59 -4.65
C ALA A 308 15.41 -2.88 -3.75
N GLU A 309 15.16 -3.24 -2.48
CA GLU A 309 16.20 -3.71 -1.54
C GLU A 309 16.86 -5.01 -2.04
N ALA A 310 16.07 -6.02 -2.40
CA ALA A 310 16.57 -7.33 -2.89
C ALA A 310 17.35 -7.19 -4.21
N LYS A 311 16.96 -6.24 -5.09
CA LYS A 311 17.73 -5.87 -6.29
C LYS A 311 19.04 -5.12 -5.94
N GLY A 312 19.28 -4.75 -4.68
CA GLY A 312 20.45 -3.97 -4.28
C GLY A 312 20.46 -2.55 -4.85
N ARG A 313 19.27 -2.01 -5.19
CA ARG A 313 19.14 -0.68 -5.81
C ARG A 313 19.22 0.45 -4.78
N VAL A 314 18.75 0.21 -3.54
CA VAL A 314 18.67 1.25 -2.50
C VAL A 314 20.05 1.58 -1.95
N LYS A 315 20.49 2.82 -2.13
CA LYS A 315 21.78 3.34 -1.68
C LYS A 315 21.61 4.40 -0.61
N LYS A 316 22.63 4.59 0.22
CA LYS A 316 22.66 5.66 1.21
C LYS A 316 22.46 7.03 0.53
N GLY A 317 21.50 7.78 1.03
CA GLY A 317 21.17 9.11 0.54
C GLY A 317 19.99 9.14 -0.42
N ASP A 318 19.58 7.99 -0.98
CA ASP A 318 18.46 7.90 -1.92
C ASP A 318 17.16 8.39 -1.30
N ALA A 319 16.38 9.09 -2.11
CA ALA A 319 15.02 9.51 -1.80
C ALA A 319 14.00 8.52 -2.37
N LEU A 320 13.14 8.00 -1.50
CA LEU A 320 12.10 7.05 -1.86
C LEU A 320 10.73 7.73 -1.71
N TRP A 321 9.89 7.59 -2.71
CA TRP A 321 8.51 8.09 -2.68
C TRP A 321 7.52 6.94 -2.76
N GLN A 322 6.77 6.73 -1.69
CA GLN A 322 5.61 5.86 -1.66
C GLN A 322 4.34 6.70 -1.86
N ILE A 323 3.46 6.28 -2.77
CA ILE A 323 2.15 6.89 -2.97
C ILE A 323 1.07 5.81 -2.99
N ALA A 324 0.11 5.90 -2.08
CA ALA A 324 -1.00 4.97 -2.00
C ALA A 324 -2.34 5.72 -2.03
N PHE A 325 -3.33 5.06 -2.59
CA PHE A 325 -4.69 5.58 -2.73
C PHE A 325 -5.70 4.48 -2.40
N GLY A 326 -6.91 4.87 -2.05
CA GLY A 326 -7.96 3.94 -1.66
C GLY A 326 -9.29 4.62 -1.44
N SER A 327 -10.25 3.81 -0.99
CA SER A 327 -11.63 4.25 -0.78
C SER A 327 -11.75 5.56 0.00
N GLY A 328 -12.77 6.34 -0.38
CA GLY A 328 -13.08 7.59 0.29
C GLY A 328 -13.29 8.80 -0.65
N PHE A 329 -12.58 9.19 -1.71
CA PHE A 329 -11.30 8.65 -2.13
C PHE A 329 -10.15 9.39 -1.45
N LYS A 330 -9.09 8.67 -1.12
CA LYS A 330 -7.93 9.23 -0.42
C LYS A 330 -6.65 8.90 -1.18
N CYS A 331 -5.66 9.80 -1.08
CA CYS A 331 -4.30 9.58 -1.56
C CYS A 331 -3.31 10.10 -0.54
N ASN A 332 -2.35 9.29 -0.18
CA ASN A 332 -1.29 9.68 0.75
C ASN A 332 0.08 9.40 0.13
N SER A 333 1.00 10.31 0.37
CA SER A 333 2.41 10.18 -0.02
C SER A 333 3.30 10.18 1.21
N VAL A 334 4.34 9.39 1.16
CA VAL A 334 5.40 9.37 2.16
C VAL A 334 6.75 9.44 1.46
N ILE A 335 7.59 10.33 1.93
CA ILE A 335 8.96 10.51 1.43
C ILE A 335 9.92 10.03 2.50
N TRP A 336 10.79 9.13 2.09
CA TRP A 336 11.86 8.59 2.92
C TRP A 336 13.22 8.98 2.35
N LYS A 337 14.22 9.01 3.22
CA LYS A 337 15.62 9.08 2.87
C LYS A 337 16.32 7.83 3.39
N ALA A 338 17.04 7.13 2.51
CA ALA A 338 17.85 5.99 2.92
C ALA A 338 19.06 6.47 3.74
N ILE A 339 19.15 6.04 5.00
CA ILE A 339 20.23 6.40 5.92
C ILE A 339 21.48 5.57 5.62
N ARG A 340 21.29 4.34 5.15
CA ARG A 340 22.34 3.43 4.73
C ARG A 340 21.99 2.72 3.42
N SER A 341 22.97 2.21 2.73
CA SER A 341 22.73 1.26 1.63
C SER A 341 22.21 -0.05 2.22
N VAL A 342 21.19 -0.62 1.59
CA VAL A 342 20.61 -1.90 2.03
C VAL A 342 21.33 -3.04 1.35
N ASN A 343 21.79 -4.02 2.11
CA ASN A 343 22.41 -5.21 1.55
C ASN A 343 21.33 -6.11 0.95
N ARG A 344 21.50 -6.53 -0.31
CA ARG A 344 20.59 -7.42 -1.02
C ARG A 344 20.44 -8.81 -0.36
N ASP A 345 21.44 -9.22 0.43
CA ASP A 345 21.46 -10.51 1.12
C ASP A 345 20.74 -10.46 2.49
N GLU A 346 20.24 -9.29 2.91
CA GLU A 346 19.41 -9.18 4.10
C GLU A 346 18.13 -10.02 3.93
N MET A 347 17.63 -10.58 5.04
CA MET A 347 16.36 -11.33 5.05
C MET A 347 15.23 -10.46 4.48
N ASN A 348 14.60 -10.92 3.39
CA ASN A 348 13.70 -10.15 2.56
C ASN A 348 12.77 -11.13 1.82
N PRO A 349 11.46 -10.83 1.67
CA PRO A 349 10.52 -11.74 1.02
C PRO A 349 10.86 -12.09 -0.44
N TRP A 350 11.71 -11.31 -1.10
CA TRP A 350 12.15 -11.56 -2.48
C TRP A 350 13.50 -12.28 -2.60
N ARG A 351 14.24 -12.40 -1.51
CA ARG A 351 15.64 -12.85 -1.53
C ARG A 351 15.88 -14.14 -2.34
N ASP A 352 15.03 -15.13 -2.13
CA ASP A 352 15.23 -16.46 -2.69
C ASP A 352 14.81 -16.54 -4.17
N GLU A 353 14.00 -15.62 -4.67
CA GLU A 353 13.45 -15.63 -6.05
C GLU A 353 13.77 -14.33 -6.84
N ILE A 354 14.46 -13.36 -6.27
CA ILE A 354 14.72 -12.07 -6.94
C ILE A 354 15.49 -12.20 -8.26
N HIS A 355 16.23 -13.28 -8.43
CA HIS A 355 16.98 -13.57 -9.65
C HIS A 355 16.08 -13.99 -10.82
N GLU A 356 14.83 -14.42 -10.57
CA GLU A 356 13.83 -14.72 -11.59
C GLU A 356 13.16 -13.46 -12.15
N PHE A 357 13.34 -12.30 -11.52
CA PHE A 357 12.70 -11.04 -11.89
C PHE A 357 13.68 -10.03 -12.51
N PRO A 358 13.22 -9.09 -13.38
CA PRO A 358 11.84 -8.94 -13.82
C PRO A 358 11.41 -10.03 -14.80
N VAL A 359 10.12 -10.38 -14.75
CA VAL A 359 9.46 -11.15 -15.81
C VAL A 359 8.79 -10.21 -16.80
N ASP A 360 8.64 -10.63 -18.06
CA ASP A 360 7.90 -9.86 -19.04
C ASP A 360 6.39 -9.97 -18.77
N VAL A 361 5.76 -8.83 -18.57
CA VAL A 361 4.32 -8.69 -18.32
C VAL A 361 3.63 -7.87 -19.42
N SER A 362 4.31 -7.64 -20.54
CA SER A 362 3.80 -6.83 -21.65
C SER A 362 2.58 -7.46 -22.34
N ASP A 363 2.56 -8.77 -22.44
CA ASP A 363 1.50 -9.54 -23.12
C ASP A 363 0.20 -9.68 -22.29
N ILE A 364 0.19 -9.23 -21.05
CA ILE A 364 -1.02 -9.23 -20.22
C ILE A 364 -1.96 -8.13 -20.72
N GLU A 365 -3.02 -8.50 -21.44
CA GLU A 365 -4.03 -7.58 -21.97
C GLU A 365 -4.65 -6.71 -20.86
N VAL A 366 -4.86 -5.42 -21.16
CA VAL A 366 -5.57 -4.51 -20.26
C VAL A 366 -7.05 -4.85 -20.22
N VAL A 367 -7.65 -4.89 -19.04
CA VAL A 367 -9.11 -5.01 -18.89
C VAL A 367 -9.75 -3.75 -19.47
N PRO A 368 -10.59 -3.83 -20.53
CA PRO A 368 -11.27 -2.66 -21.04
C PRO A 368 -12.15 -2.01 -19.96
N PRO A 369 -12.24 -0.68 -19.90
CA PRO A 369 -13.10 0.02 -18.94
C PRO A 369 -14.55 -0.44 -18.94
N ASP A 370 -15.05 -0.92 -20.08
CA ASP A 370 -16.43 -1.38 -20.30
C ASP A 370 -16.76 -2.67 -19.52
N LEU A 371 -15.76 -3.43 -19.06
CA LEU A 371 -15.98 -4.60 -18.20
C LEU A 371 -16.37 -4.22 -16.76
N PHE A 372 -16.19 -2.95 -16.39
CA PHE A 372 -16.65 -2.40 -15.11
C PHE A 372 -18.10 -1.89 -15.17
N VAL A 373 -18.75 -1.93 -16.34
CA VAL A 373 -20.12 -1.48 -16.53
C VAL A 373 -21.05 -2.65 -16.22
N ALA A 374 -21.75 -2.59 -15.10
CA ALA A 374 -22.96 -3.36 -14.93
C ALA A 374 -23.95 -2.89 -16.02
N SER A 375 -24.37 -3.78 -16.90
CA SER A 375 -25.55 -3.55 -17.74
C SER A 375 -26.72 -3.29 -16.80
N LYS A 376 -27.38 -2.14 -16.96
CA LYS A 376 -28.62 -1.77 -16.25
C LYS A 376 -29.68 -2.84 -16.42
#